data_fde6d9ddf1b176f70849f3db115b3482
#
_entry.id   fde6d9ddf1b176f70849f3db115b3482
#
_cell.length_a   1.000
_cell.length_b   1.000
_cell.length_c   1.000
_cell.angle_alpha   90.00
_cell.angle_beta   90.00
_cell.angle_gamma   90.00
#
_symmetry.space_group_name_H-M   'P 1'
#
loop_
_entity.id
_entity.type
_entity.pdbx_description
1 polymer ?
#
loop_
_entity_poly.entity_id
_entity_poly.type
_entity_poly.pdbx_seq_one_letter_code
_entity_poly.pdbx_strand_id
1 'polypeptide(L)'
;EELFKKININDNQQKLTTLRALDKIDRLGWNGVKELLGEGRKDKSGDFTKGANLKLEDIKTIEETLKKNSPETEDLIEILKIFKDYNFNNFEFDPSIIRGLEYYTGAIFEVNLKFDVKNNKGQVIQFGSIGGGGRYDNLVNNFGSYDASATGISIGLDRLVYALMQKKEFKAKSSKPIVICVFDKNLMTEYINLQTILRKAGISAEIYPGETKLKKQMEYANKI
;
A
#
# COMPACT_ATOMS: atom_id res chain seq x y z
N GLU A 1 3.45 -13.46 16.14
CA GLU A 1 3.94 -13.82 17.50
C GLU A 1 3.99 -15.32 17.71
N GLU A 2 3.01 -16.10 17.24
CA GLU A 2 3.00 -17.56 17.41
C GLU A 2 4.22 -18.26 16.80
N LEU A 3 4.66 -17.81 15.62
CA LEU A 3 5.88 -18.30 15.01
C LEU A 3 7.09 -18.15 15.96
N PHE A 4 7.24 -16.98 16.56
CA PHE A 4 8.35 -16.70 17.49
C PHE A 4 8.27 -17.52 18.78
N LYS A 5 7.06 -17.83 19.25
CA LYS A 5 6.87 -18.77 20.37
C LYS A 5 7.34 -20.18 20.01
N LYS A 6 7.02 -20.65 18.78
CA LYS A 6 7.43 -21.98 18.29
C LYS A 6 8.95 -22.15 18.20
N ILE A 7 9.66 -21.06 17.86
CA ILE A 7 11.13 -21.06 17.72
C ILE A 7 11.86 -20.43 18.93
N ASN A 8 11.14 -20.20 20.03
CA ASN A 8 11.68 -19.68 21.30
C ASN A 8 12.50 -18.38 21.20
N ILE A 9 12.14 -17.50 20.26
CA ILE A 9 12.78 -16.20 20.12
C ILE A 9 12.05 -15.17 20.98
N ASN A 10 12.75 -14.64 21.99
CA ASN A 10 12.22 -13.62 22.90
C ASN A 10 12.84 -12.23 22.65
N ASP A 11 14.04 -12.16 22.07
CA ASP A 11 14.73 -10.92 21.80
C ASP A 11 14.03 -10.13 20.69
N ASN A 12 13.63 -8.89 21.01
CA ASN A 12 12.89 -8.04 20.08
C ASN A 12 13.72 -7.66 18.84
N GLN A 13 15.03 -7.45 18.99
CA GLN A 13 15.89 -7.11 17.87
C GLN A 13 16.03 -8.28 16.90
N GLN A 14 16.12 -9.51 17.43
CA GLN A 14 16.17 -10.72 16.61
C GLN A 14 14.84 -10.97 15.90
N LYS A 15 13.69 -10.74 16.59
CA LYS A 15 12.35 -10.77 15.96
C LYS A 15 12.25 -9.81 14.79
N LEU A 16 12.64 -8.54 14.98
CA LEU A 16 12.61 -7.53 13.94
C LEU A 16 13.52 -7.88 12.76
N THR A 17 14.73 -8.38 13.04
CA THR A 17 15.66 -8.80 11.99
C THR A 17 15.09 -9.96 11.18
N THR A 18 14.46 -10.93 11.86
CA THR A 18 13.77 -12.06 11.22
C THR A 18 12.63 -11.58 10.32
N LEU A 19 11.76 -10.70 10.82
CA LEU A 19 10.65 -10.14 10.02
C LEU A 19 11.17 -9.35 8.80
N ARG A 20 12.21 -8.54 8.98
CA ARG A 20 12.85 -7.79 7.88
C ARG A 20 13.50 -8.69 6.84
N ALA A 21 13.97 -9.87 7.24
CA ALA A 21 14.47 -10.87 6.30
C ALA A 21 13.32 -11.49 5.50
N LEU A 22 12.25 -11.88 6.17
CA LEU A 22 11.06 -12.49 5.56
C LEU A 22 10.32 -11.52 4.61
N ASP A 23 10.22 -10.23 4.94
CA ASP A 23 9.64 -9.18 4.08
C ASP A 23 10.33 -9.06 2.70
N LYS A 24 11.52 -9.62 2.57
CA LYS A 24 12.27 -9.61 1.31
C LYS A 24 12.06 -10.85 0.44
N ILE A 25 11.13 -11.73 0.80
CA ILE A 25 10.95 -13.03 0.14
C ILE A 25 10.60 -12.88 -1.35
N ASP A 26 9.76 -11.93 -1.71
CA ASP A 26 9.37 -11.66 -3.10
C ASP A 26 10.55 -11.19 -3.97
N ARG A 27 11.50 -10.47 -3.34
CA ARG A 27 12.64 -9.90 -4.05
C ARG A 27 13.84 -10.82 -4.09
N LEU A 28 14.11 -11.55 -3.02
CA LEU A 28 15.32 -12.36 -2.85
C LEU A 28 15.08 -13.85 -3.06
N GLY A 29 13.83 -14.29 -3.06
CA GLY A 29 13.45 -15.68 -2.99
C GLY A 29 13.84 -16.33 -1.66
N TRP A 30 13.41 -17.58 -1.44
CA TRP A 30 13.67 -18.28 -0.18
C TRP A 30 15.18 -18.45 0.13
N ASN A 31 16.00 -18.73 -0.87
CA ASN A 31 17.45 -18.91 -0.66
C ASN A 31 18.11 -17.65 -0.08
N GLY A 32 17.80 -16.47 -0.65
CA GLY A 32 18.33 -15.20 -0.15
C GLY A 32 17.79 -14.81 1.22
N VAL A 33 16.54 -15.17 1.53
CA VAL A 33 15.94 -14.99 2.86
C VAL A 33 16.59 -15.92 3.87
N LYS A 34 16.85 -17.17 3.51
CA LYS A 34 17.51 -18.16 4.37
C LYS A 34 18.91 -17.69 4.84
N GLU A 35 19.69 -17.03 3.95
CA GLU A 35 20.96 -16.43 4.31
C GLU A 35 20.77 -15.31 5.36
N LEU A 36 19.77 -14.45 5.18
CA LEU A 36 19.44 -13.38 6.12
C LEU A 36 18.83 -13.85 7.43
N LEU A 37 18.17 -15.00 7.45
CA LEU A 37 17.72 -15.65 8.68
C LEU A 37 18.90 -16.25 9.46
N GLY A 38 19.95 -16.72 8.76
CA GLY A 38 21.20 -17.21 9.34
C GLY A 38 22.18 -16.09 9.69
N GLU A 39 23.43 -16.24 9.28
CA GLU A 39 24.52 -15.32 9.61
C GLU A 39 24.42 -13.97 8.87
N GLY A 40 23.83 -13.95 7.70
CA GLY A 40 23.67 -12.77 6.85
C GLY A 40 24.02 -13.03 5.39
N ARG A 41 23.97 -11.96 4.58
CA ARG A 41 24.13 -12.05 3.14
C ARG A 41 25.00 -10.94 2.59
N LYS A 42 25.87 -11.27 1.63
CA LYS A 42 26.51 -10.28 0.75
C LYS A 42 25.63 -10.03 -0.49
N ASP A 43 25.42 -8.80 -0.83
CA ASP A 43 24.77 -8.45 -2.07
C ASP A 43 25.73 -8.44 -3.29
N LYS A 44 25.20 -8.08 -4.46
CA LYS A 44 26.00 -8.04 -5.70
C LYS A 44 27.08 -6.94 -5.69
N SER A 45 26.93 -5.90 -4.85
CA SER A 45 27.91 -4.83 -4.66
C SER A 45 29.02 -5.20 -3.67
N GLY A 46 28.86 -6.31 -2.95
CA GLY A 46 29.78 -6.77 -1.93
C GLY A 46 29.42 -6.31 -0.52
N ASP A 47 28.35 -5.53 -0.35
CA ASP A 47 27.89 -5.06 0.94
C ASP A 47 27.29 -6.21 1.75
N PHE A 48 27.70 -6.32 3.02
CA PHE A 48 27.25 -7.36 3.91
C PHE A 48 26.09 -6.88 4.79
N THR A 49 24.96 -7.59 4.70
CA THR A 49 23.82 -7.42 5.61
C THR A 49 23.87 -8.51 6.67
N LYS A 50 23.99 -8.13 7.94
CA LYS A 50 23.99 -9.05 9.08
C LYS A 50 22.61 -9.75 9.19
N GLY A 51 22.62 -11.06 9.44
CA GLY A 51 21.42 -11.86 9.59
C GLY A 51 20.87 -11.90 11.02
N ALA A 52 19.80 -12.67 11.18
CA ALA A 52 19.11 -12.85 12.45
C ALA A 52 19.80 -13.91 13.36
N ASN A 53 20.83 -14.59 12.88
CA ASN A 53 21.54 -15.67 13.57
C ASN A 53 20.63 -16.77 14.11
N LEU A 54 19.65 -17.19 13.33
CA LEU A 54 18.77 -18.31 13.68
C LEU A 54 19.48 -19.64 13.46
N LYS A 55 19.11 -20.62 14.25
CA LYS A 55 19.54 -22.01 14.05
C LYS A 55 18.86 -22.61 12.82
N LEU A 56 19.48 -23.60 12.20
CA LEU A 56 18.91 -24.28 11.03
C LEU A 56 17.54 -24.94 11.33
N GLU A 57 17.30 -25.39 12.55
CA GLU A 57 16.04 -25.95 12.97
C GLU A 57 14.92 -24.89 12.98
N ASP A 58 15.23 -23.70 13.48
CA ASP A 58 14.30 -22.57 13.51
C ASP A 58 13.95 -22.11 12.09
N ILE A 59 14.95 -22.04 11.20
CA ILE A 59 14.76 -21.69 9.80
C ILE A 59 13.86 -22.71 9.09
N LYS A 60 14.01 -24.01 9.38
CA LYS A 60 13.11 -25.05 8.87
C LYS A 60 11.67 -24.86 9.37
N THR A 61 11.50 -24.59 10.65
CA THR A 61 10.19 -24.33 11.26
C THR A 61 9.51 -23.14 10.61
N ILE A 62 10.26 -22.09 10.31
CA ILE A 62 9.76 -20.91 9.53
C ILE A 62 9.33 -21.36 8.14
N GLU A 63 10.17 -22.08 7.42
CA GLU A 63 9.87 -22.55 6.06
C GLU A 63 8.59 -23.41 6.01
N GLU A 64 8.44 -24.32 6.95
CA GLU A 64 7.25 -25.17 7.08
C GLU A 64 6.00 -24.33 7.40
N THR A 65 6.14 -23.30 8.22
CA THR A 65 5.03 -22.41 8.55
C THR A 65 4.59 -21.59 7.36
N LEU A 66 5.54 -21.10 6.55
CA LEU A 66 5.25 -20.34 5.33
C LEU A 66 4.63 -21.20 4.20
N LYS A 67 4.78 -22.51 4.26
CA LYS A 67 4.16 -23.44 3.31
C LYS A 67 2.72 -23.84 3.66
N LYS A 68 2.22 -23.42 4.82
CA LYS A 68 0.85 -23.76 5.25
C LYS A 68 -0.19 -22.97 4.45
N ASN A 69 -1.21 -23.66 3.98
CA ASN A 69 -2.29 -23.08 3.20
C ASN A 69 -3.53 -22.72 4.05
N SER A 70 -3.42 -22.78 5.36
CA SER A 70 -4.52 -22.49 6.27
C SER A 70 -4.03 -21.74 7.52
N PRO A 71 -4.81 -20.77 8.01
CA PRO A 71 -4.47 -20.05 9.23
C PRO A 71 -4.55 -20.95 10.45
N GLU A 72 -3.75 -20.62 11.45
CA GLU A 72 -3.72 -21.33 12.75
C GLU A 72 -4.33 -20.49 13.87
N THR A 73 -4.56 -19.17 13.64
CA THR A 73 -5.13 -18.27 14.63
C THR A 73 -6.64 -18.20 14.52
N GLU A 74 -7.34 -18.17 15.65
CA GLU A 74 -8.80 -18.09 15.70
C GLU A 74 -9.33 -16.88 14.94
N ASP A 75 -8.71 -15.71 15.12
CA ASP A 75 -9.08 -14.46 14.43
C ASP A 75 -9.09 -14.62 12.90
N LEU A 76 -8.04 -15.23 12.33
CA LEU A 76 -7.94 -15.43 10.88
C LEU A 76 -8.94 -16.49 10.39
N ILE A 77 -9.18 -17.53 11.18
CA ILE A 77 -10.19 -18.55 10.86
C ILE A 77 -11.59 -17.90 10.80
N GLU A 78 -11.91 -17.05 11.76
CA GLU A 78 -13.17 -16.33 11.81
C GLU A 78 -13.33 -15.37 10.61
N ILE A 79 -12.29 -14.59 10.29
CA ILE A 79 -12.28 -13.69 9.13
C ILE A 79 -12.54 -14.47 7.82
N LEU A 80 -11.86 -15.61 7.64
CA LEU A 80 -12.06 -16.42 6.43
C LEU A 80 -13.46 -17.04 6.35
N LYS A 81 -14.05 -17.38 7.51
CA LYS A 81 -15.44 -17.83 7.60
C LYS A 81 -16.39 -16.71 7.15
N ILE A 82 -16.22 -15.51 7.69
CA ILE A 82 -17.03 -14.33 7.30
C ILE A 82 -16.92 -14.09 5.79
N PHE A 83 -15.74 -14.14 5.20
CA PHE A 83 -15.57 -13.96 3.75
C PHE A 83 -16.37 -15.01 2.94
N LYS A 84 -16.39 -16.26 3.39
CA LYS A 84 -17.18 -17.33 2.75
C LYS A 84 -18.69 -17.08 2.90
N ASP A 85 -19.13 -16.70 4.09
CA ASP A 85 -20.56 -16.46 4.39
C ASP A 85 -21.12 -15.30 3.55
N TYR A 86 -20.27 -14.29 3.25
CA TYR A 86 -20.62 -13.17 2.37
C TYR A 86 -20.32 -13.41 0.88
N ASN A 87 -19.96 -14.64 0.47
CA ASN A 87 -19.57 -14.98 -0.90
C ASN A 87 -18.43 -14.10 -1.46
N PHE A 88 -17.54 -13.61 -0.59
CA PHE A 88 -16.37 -12.88 -1.01
C PHE A 88 -15.27 -13.87 -1.41
N ASN A 89 -15.02 -14.01 -2.72
CA ASN A 89 -14.14 -15.04 -3.28
C ASN A 89 -12.80 -14.50 -3.82
N ASN A 90 -12.57 -13.19 -3.68
CA ASN A 90 -11.37 -12.53 -4.21
C ASN A 90 -10.28 -12.37 -3.14
N PHE A 91 -10.07 -13.41 -2.35
CA PHE A 91 -9.02 -13.43 -1.33
C PHE A 91 -8.23 -14.74 -1.38
N GLU A 92 -7.03 -14.70 -0.86
CA GLU A 92 -6.15 -15.84 -0.66
C GLU A 92 -5.46 -15.69 0.71
N PHE A 93 -5.28 -16.79 1.43
CA PHE A 93 -4.48 -16.79 2.64
C PHE A 93 -3.01 -16.98 2.26
N ASP A 94 -2.18 -16.01 2.60
CA ASP A 94 -0.74 -16.05 2.35
C ASP A 94 0.03 -15.78 3.64
N PRO A 95 0.68 -16.80 4.23
CA PRO A 95 1.45 -16.65 5.45
C PRO A 95 2.77 -15.89 5.25
N SER A 96 3.17 -15.60 4.02
CA SER A 96 4.38 -14.86 3.71
C SER A 96 4.20 -13.34 3.76
N ILE A 97 2.96 -12.85 3.84
CA ILE A 97 2.67 -11.42 3.94
C ILE A 97 3.16 -10.88 5.28
N ILE A 98 4.19 -10.05 5.23
CA ILE A 98 4.76 -9.36 6.37
C ILE A 98 4.75 -7.87 6.09
N ARG A 99 4.03 -7.10 6.91
CA ARG A 99 3.88 -5.65 6.76
C ARG A 99 3.92 -4.95 8.10
N GLY A 100 4.31 -3.67 8.08
CA GLY A 100 4.18 -2.81 9.25
C GLY A 100 4.84 -3.39 10.49
N LEU A 101 6.11 -3.69 10.41
CA LEU A 101 6.91 -4.52 11.30
C LEU A 101 6.77 -4.24 12.81
N GLU A 102 6.17 -3.11 13.20
CA GLU A 102 6.17 -2.69 14.60
C GLU A 102 4.78 -2.32 15.14
N TYR A 103 3.77 -2.14 14.34
CA TYR A 103 2.47 -1.63 14.80
C TYR A 103 1.26 -2.55 14.55
N TYR A 104 1.35 -3.52 13.65
CA TYR A 104 0.24 -4.47 13.47
C TYR A 104 0.22 -5.51 14.59
N THR A 105 -0.96 -5.70 15.16
CA THR A 105 -1.21 -6.59 16.31
C THR A 105 -2.08 -7.80 15.97
N GLY A 106 -2.62 -7.85 14.75
CA GLY A 106 -3.52 -8.92 14.31
C GLY A 106 -3.44 -9.16 12.80
N ALA A 107 -4.57 -9.43 12.18
CA ALA A 107 -4.67 -9.72 10.76
C ALA A 107 -4.10 -8.59 9.91
N ILE A 108 -3.37 -8.95 8.87
CA ILE A 108 -2.76 -8.03 7.89
C ILE A 108 -3.37 -8.33 6.53
N PHE A 109 -3.62 -7.29 5.75
CA PHE A 109 -4.19 -7.38 4.41
C PHE A 109 -3.28 -6.75 3.38
N GLU A 110 -3.18 -7.37 2.22
CA GLU A 110 -2.51 -6.84 1.06
C GLU A 110 -3.44 -6.92 -0.16
N VAL A 111 -3.46 -5.87 -0.96
CA VAL A 111 -4.29 -5.80 -2.16
C VAL A 111 -3.38 -5.82 -3.38
N ASN A 112 -3.50 -6.89 -4.16
CA ASN A 112 -2.73 -7.10 -5.38
C ASN A 112 -3.63 -7.08 -6.61
N LEU A 113 -3.09 -6.62 -7.74
CA LEU A 113 -3.79 -6.65 -9.02
C LEU A 113 -3.84 -8.08 -9.57
N LYS A 114 -4.98 -8.45 -10.14
CA LYS A 114 -5.16 -9.73 -10.86
C LYS A 114 -4.82 -9.64 -12.36
N PHE A 115 -4.17 -8.57 -12.81
CA PHE A 115 -3.79 -8.36 -14.20
C PHE A 115 -2.41 -7.71 -14.29
N ASP A 116 -1.73 -7.97 -15.41
CA ASP A 116 -0.41 -7.43 -15.67
C ASP A 116 -0.46 -5.95 -15.99
N VAL A 117 0.45 -5.20 -15.39
CA VAL A 117 0.69 -3.79 -15.70
C VAL A 117 1.93 -3.69 -16.59
N LYS A 118 1.86 -2.89 -17.66
CA LYS A 118 2.95 -2.71 -18.60
C LYS A 118 3.56 -1.32 -18.47
N ASN A 119 4.87 -1.23 -18.69
CA ASN A 119 5.54 0.07 -18.82
C ASN A 119 5.30 0.70 -20.21
N ASN A 120 5.80 1.91 -20.42
CA ASN A 120 5.68 2.64 -21.69
C ASN A 120 6.35 1.91 -22.88
N LYS A 121 7.18 0.88 -22.62
CA LYS A 121 7.81 0.04 -23.63
C LYS A 121 7.04 -1.26 -23.88
N GLY A 122 5.85 -1.43 -23.28
CA GLY A 122 5.03 -2.62 -23.40
C GLY A 122 5.49 -3.85 -22.61
N GLN A 123 6.51 -3.72 -21.79
CA GLN A 123 7.03 -4.79 -20.96
C GLN A 123 6.21 -4.92 -19.68
N VAL A 124 5.87 -6.13 -19.28
CA VAL A 124 5.24 -6.42 -17.99
C VAL A 124 6.20 -6.03 -16.87
N ILE A 125 5.71 -5.26 -15.91
CA ILE A 125 6.47 -4.83 -14.74
C ILE A 125 5.89 -5.47 -13.49
N GLN A 126 6.75 -5.77 -12.52
CA GLN A 126 6.32 -6.17 -11.18
C GLN A 126 5.74 -4.95 -10.48
N PHE A 127 4.42 -4.88 -10.42
CA PHE A 127 3.73 -3.67 -9.98
C PHE A 127 3.64 -3.57 -8.45
N GLY A 128 3.72 -4.69 -7.76
CA GLY A 128 3.56 -4.78 -6.30
C GLY A 128 2.14 -4.46 -5.83
N SER A 129 1.99 -4.39 -4.53
CA SER A 129 0.72 -4.13 -3.87
C SER A 129 0.20 -2.72 -4.15
N ILE A 130 -1.10 -2.61 -4.38
CA ILE A 130 -1.82 -1.34 -4.56
C ILE A 130 -2.50 -0.85 -3.30
N GLY A 131 -2.51 -1.65 -2.24
CA GLY A 131 -3.07 -1.28 -0.97
C GLY A 131 -2.68 -2.26 0.11
N GLY A 132 -2.90 -1.89 1.34
CA GLY A 132 -2.64 -2.76 2.47
C GLY A 132 -3.06 -2.14 3.78
N GLY A 133 -3.25 -2.98 4.77
CA GLY A 133 -3.70 -2.60 6.09
C GLY A 133 -3.68 -3.75 7.06
N GLY A 134 -4.33 -3.56 8.19
CA GLY A 134 -4.43 -4.57 9.22
C GLY A 134 -4.98 -4.04 10.52
N ARG A 135 -4.96 -4.86 11.54
CA ARG A 135 -5.33 -4.51 12.91
C ARG A 135 -4.13 -3.95 13.66
N TYR A 136 -4.33 -2.86 14.40
CA TYR A 136 -3.28 -2.17 15.18
C TYR A 136 -3.86 -1.59 16.47
N ASP A 137 -3.84 -2.37 17.53
CA ASP A 137 -4.45 -1.98 18.80
C ASP A 137 -3.61 -0.92 19.56
N ASN A 138 -2.28 -0.98 19.46
CA ASN A 138 -1.41 -0.11 20.23
C ASN A 138 -1.10 1.24 19.57
N LEU A 139 -1.39 1.41 18.29
CA LEU A 139 -1.04 2.64 17.57
C LEU A 139 -1.84 3.83 18.07
N VAL A 140 -3.12 3.63 18.39
CA VAL A 140 -4.02 4.68 18.90
C VAL A 140 -3.56 5.17 20.26
N ASN A 141 -3.06 4.28 21.11
CA ASN A 141 -2.55 4.60 22.45
C ASN A 141 -1.34 5.53 22.43
N ASN A 142 -0.57 5.54 21.33
CA ASN A 142 0.59 6.44 21.19
C ASN A 142 0.16 7.90 20.94
N PHE A 143 -1.08 8.15 20.55
CA PHE A 143 -1.62 9.48 20.24
C PHE A 143 -2.62 10.00 21.29
N GLY A 144 -2.96 9.20 22.29
CA GLY A 144 -3.91 9.59 23.34
C GLY A 144 -4.09 8.52 24.41
N SER A 145 -4.83 8.85 25.45
CA SER A 145 -5.10 7.94 26.60
C SER A 145 -6.27 6.97 26.33
N TYR A 146 -6.50 6.62 25.09
CA TYR A 146 -7.62 5.75 24.72
C TYR A 146 -7.09 4.34 24.45
N ASP A 147 -7.59 3.37 25.21
CA ASP A 147 -7.42 1.95 24.92
C ASP A 147 -8.50 1.52 23.90
N ALA A 148 -8.12 1.54 22.63
CA ALA A 148 -9.04 1.24 21.54
C ALA A 148 -8.36 0.35 20.49
N SER A 149 -9.02 -0.76 20.18
CA SER A 149 -8.66 -1.58 19.01
C SER A 149 -8.96 -0.81 17.73
N ALA A 150 -8.05 -0.87 16.80
CA ALA A 150 -8.21 -0.20 15.51
C ALA A 150 -7.82 -1.10 14.35
N THR A 151 -8.48 -0.88 13.23
CA THR A 151 -8.13 -1.48 11.94
C THR A 151 -8.20 -0.43 10.85
N GLY A 152 -7.38 -0.54 9.85
CA GLY A 152 -7.39 0.39 8.74
C GLY A 152 -6.73 -0.17 7.49
N ILE A 153 -7.02 0.47 6.38
CA ILE A 153 -6.44 0.16 5.09
C ILE A 153 -5.98 1.44 4.40
N SER A 154 -4.87 1.36 3.69
CA SER A 154 -4.36 2.42 2.83
C SER A 154 -4.36 1.93 1.39
N ILE A 155 -4.70 2.83 0.45
CA ILE A 155 -4.69 2.55 -0.99
C ILE A 155 -3.64 3.46 -1.63
N GLY A 156 -2.75 2.86 -2.42
CA GLY A 156 -1.77 3.57 -3.24
C GLY A 156 -2.46 4.17 -4.47
N LEU A 157 -2.97 5.40 -4.32
CA LEU A 157 -3.79 6.06 -5.34
C LEU A 157 -3.08 6.12 -6.69
N ASP A 158 -1.84 6.56 -6.74
CA ASP A 158 -1.07 6.69 -7.98
C ASP A 158 -0.90 5.34 -8.68
N ARG A 159 -0.60 4.28 -7.92
CA ARG A 159 -0.49 2.91 -8.44
C ARG A 159 -1.81 2.41 -8.99
N LEU A 160 -2.89 2.61 -8.23
CA LEU A 160 -4.23 2.19 -8.66
C LEU A 160 -4.67 2.91 -9.93
N VAL A 161 -4.51 4.24 -9.99
CA VAL A 161 -4.87 5.04 -11.18
C VAL A 161 -4.03 4.60 -12.37
N TYR A 162 -2.70 4.47 -12.22
CA TYR A 162 -1.83 4.01 -13.30
C TYR A 162 -2.27 2.63 -13.83
N ALA A 163 -2.55 1.68 -12.93
CA ALA A 163 -3.02 0.35 -13.31
C ALA A 163 -4.37 0.37 -14.04
N LEU A 164 -5.31 1.19 -13.56
CA LEU A 164 -6.63 1.33 -14.20
C LEU A 164 -6.54 1.98 -15.58
N MET A 165 -5.64 2.94 -15.77
CA MET A 165 -5.41 3.56 -17.09
C MET A 165 -4.90 2.56 -18.14
N GLN A 166 -4.30 1.44 -17.73
CA GLN A 166 -3.91 0.36 -18.65
C GLN A 166 -5.11 -0.46 -19.14
N LYS A 167 -6.23 -0.43 -18.43
CA LYS A 167 -7.46 -1.12 -18.86
C LYS A 167 -8.20 -0.32 -19.92
N LYS A 168 -8.49 -0.94 -21.06
CA LYS A 168 -9.25 -0.33 -22.16
C LYS A 168 -10.65 0.17 -21.75
N GLU A 169 -11.20 -0.41 -20.70
CA GLU A 169 -12.51 -0.06 -20.15
C GLU A 169 -12.49 1.20 -19.29
N PHE A 170 -11.31 1.59 -18.79
CA PHE A 170 -11.15 2.78 -17.98
C PHE A 170 -10.99 4.00 -18.88
N LYS A 171 -12.09 4.67 -19.11
CA LYS A 171 -12.10 6.01 -19.73
C LYS A 171 -12.14 7.03 -18.60
N ALA A 172 -10.99 7.61 -18.28
CA ALA A 172 -11.00 8.83 -17.47
C ALA A 172 -11.88 9.85 -18.19
N LYS A 173 -12.99 10.23 -17.60
CA LYS A 173 -13.74 11.41 -18.07
C LYS A 173 -12.90 12.62 -17.70
N SER A 174 -11.93 12.94 -18.53
CA SER A 174 -11.23 14.21 -18.47
C SER A 174 -12.18 15.27 -19.00
N SER A 175 -13.05 15.79 -18.13
CA SER A 175 -13.67 17.06 -18.43
C SER A 175 -12.60 18.12 -18.13
N LYS A 176 -12.07 18.74 -19.17
CA LYS A 176 -11.22 19.91 -18.99
C LYS A 176 -11.96 20.95 -18.15
N PRO A 177 -11.31 21.59 -17.18
CA PRO A 177 -11.96 22.55 -16.33
C PRO A 177 -12.34 23.81 -17.15
N ILE A 178 -13.44 24.45 -16.78
CA ILE A 178 -13.72 25.81 -17.23
C ILE A 178 -12.76 26.73 -16.50
N VAL A 179 -11.99 27.52 -17.24
CA VAL A 179 -11.12 28.55 -16.67
C VAL A 179 -11.88 29.86 -16.52
N ILE A 180 -12.01 30.32 -15.28
CA ILE A 180 -12.58 31.62 -14.95
C ILE A 180 -11.47 32.64 -15.06
N CYS A 181 -11.56 33.52 -16.09
CA CYS A 181 -10.58 34.58 -16.28
C CYS A 181 -10.74 35.67 -15.23
N VAL A 182 -9.62 36.18 -14.71
CA VAL A 182 -9.58 37.26 -13.74
C VAL A 182 -9.32 38.57 -14.45
N PHE A 183 -10.31 39.47 -14.47
CA PHE A 183 -10.21 40.79 -15.06
C PHE A 183 -9.93 41.88 -14.02
N ASP A 184 -10.53 41.74 -12.83
CA ASP A 184 -10.38 42.69 -11.72
C ASP A 184 -10.19 41.87 -10.42
N LYS A 185 -9.11 42.13 -9.72
CA LYS A 185 -8.82 41.50 -8.43
C LYS A 185 -9.82 41.80 -7.34
N ASN A 186 -10.41 43.00 -7.40
CA ASN A 186 -11.38 43.41 -6.39
C ASN A 186 -12.64 42.53 -6.44
N LEU A 187 -12.85 41.81 -7.54
CA LEU A 187 -13.98 40.89 -7.76
C LEU A 187 -13.60 39.43 -7.44
N MET A 188 -12.56 39.18 -6.68
CA MET A 188 -12.14 37.78 -6.38
C MET A 188 -13.22 36.99 -5.67
N THR A 189 -14.01 37.60 -4.80
CA THR A 189 -15.12 36.95 -4.11
C THR A 189 -16.17 36.43 -5.10
N GLU A 190 -16.47 37.20 -6.13
CA GLU A 190 -17.42 36.82 -7.18
C GLU A 190 -16.89 35.69 -8.04
N TYR A 191 -15.60 35.68 -8.36
CA TYR A 191 -14.97 34.53 -9.06
C TYR A 191 -15.00 33.26 -8.23
N ILE A 192 -14.75 33.34 -6.93
CA ILE A 192 -14.84 32.20 -6.00
C ILE A 192 -16.29 31.69 -5.93
N ASN A 193 -17.26 32.59 -5.85
CA ASN A 193 -18.67 32.24 -5.88
C ASN A 193 -19.07 31.53 -7.17
N LEU A 194 -18.65 32.05 -8.30
CA LEU A 194 -18.90 31.44 -9.61
C LEU A 194 -18.26 30.05 -9.70
N GLN A 195 -17.02 29.92 -9.27
CA GLN A 195 -16.35 28.60 -9.20
C GLN A 195 -17.14 27.62 -8.31
N THR A 196 -17.62 28.07 -7.18
CA THR A 196 -18.41 27.27 -6.25
C THR A 196 -19.72 26.80 -6.87
N ILE A 197 -20.41 27.68 -7.60
CA ILE A 197 -21.65 27.35 -8.30
C ILE A 197 -21.39 26.27 -9.38
N LEU A 198 -20.35 26.45 -10.19
CA LEU A 198 -19.98 25.48 -11.22
C LEU A 198 -19.65 24.13 -10.62
N ARG A 199 -18.83 24.09 -9.57
CA ARG A 199 -18.45 22.84 -8.88
C ARG A 199 -19.64 22.14 -8.24
N LYS A 200 -20.56 22.87 -7.63
CA LYS A 200 -21.84 22.31 -7.11
C LYS A 200 -22.70 21.71 -8.22
N ALA A 201 -22.63 22.22 -9.42
CA ALA A 201 -23.28 21.66 -10.60
C ALA A 201 -22.53 20.49 -11.24
N GLY A 202 -21.43 19.99 -10.61
CA GLY A 202 -20.61 18.90 -11.14
C GLY A 202 -19.67 19.32 -12.29
N ILE A 203 -19.51 20.62 -12.53
CA ILE A 203 -18.65 21.15 -13.58
C ILE A 203 -17.28 21.48 -12.97
N SER A 204 -16.21 20.87 -13.51
CA SER A 204 -14.85 21.23 -13.12
C SER A 204 -14.55 22.66 -13.51
N ALA A 205 -14.09 23.48 -12.56
CA ALA A 205 -13.79 24.88 -12.78
C ALA A 205 -12.58 25.32 -11.96
N GLU A 206 -11.74 26.16 -12.54
CA GLU A 206 -10.63 26.80 -11.83
C GLU A 206 -10.57 28.29 -12.15
N ILE A 207 -10.08 29.07 -11.18
CA ILE A 207 -9.81 30.50 -11.37
C ILE A 207 -8.37 30.61 -11.88
N TYR A 208 -8.15 31.42 -12.91
CA TYR A 208 -6.81 31.62 -13.44
C TYR A 208 -5.82 32.06 -12.33
N PRO A 209 -4.67 31.34 -12.17
CA PRO A 209 -3.77 31.58 -11.03
C PRO A 209 -2.80 32.74 -11.29
N GLY A 210 -3.28 33.95 -11.43
CA GLY A 210 -2.39 35.07 -11.62
C GLY A 210 -3.05 36.32 -12.21
N GLU A 211 -2.21 37.30 -12.51
CA GLU A 211 -2.62 38.62 -12.97
C GLU A 211 -1.92 38.91 -14.29
N THR A 212 -2.53 38.47 -15.35
CA THR A 212 -1.97 38.71 -16.66
C THR A 212 -3.06 39.18 -17.65
N LYS A 213 -2.63 39.76 -18.79
CA LYS A 213 -3.55 40.14 -19.83
C LYS A 213 -4.36 38.93 -20.31
N LEU A 214 -5.60 39.15 -20.75
CA LEU A 214 -6.54 38.14 -21.18
C LEU A 214 -5.92 37.12 -22.17
N LYS A 215 -5.07 37.59 -23.09
CA LYS A 215 -4.39 36.71 -24.06
C LYS A 215 -3.64 35.57 -23.38
N LYS A 216 -2.88 35.82 -22.30
CA LYS A 216 -2.15 34.79 -21.55
C LYS A 216 -3.08 33.85 -20.79
N GLN A 217 -4.20 34.38 -20.28
CA GLN A 217 -5.22 33.58 -19.63
C GLN A 217 -5.88 32.62 -20.61
N MET A 218 -6.18 33.07 -21.83
CA MET A 218 -6.71 32.22 -22.91
C MET A 218 -5.69 31.17 -23.39
N GLU A 219 -4.39 31.53 -23.46
CA GLU A 219 -3.32 30.58 -23.79
C GLU A 219 -3.22 29.50 -22.73
N TYR A 220 -3.39 29.84 -21.44
CA TYR A 220 -3.44 28.88 -20.34
C TYR A 220 -4.65 27.94 -20.45
N ALA A 221 -5.86 28.50 -20.67
CA ALA A 221 -7.07 27.72 -20.81
C ALA A 221 -7.02 26.72 -21.98
N ASN A 222 -6.28 27.06 -23.05
CA ASN A 222 -6.10 26.14 -24.17
C ASN A 222 -5.11 25.02 -23.93
N LYS A 223 -4.24 25.13 -22.90
CA LYS A 223 -3.25 24.12 -22.56
C LYS A 223 -3.80 23.04 -21.62
N ILE A 224 -4.72 23.40 -20.76
CA ILE A 224 -5.34 22.49 -19.81
C ILE A 224 -6.62 21.90 -20.42
#